data_35b9525a3991d56d6598d3b712cdb180
#
_entry.id   35b9525a3991d56d6598d3b712cdb180
#
_cell.length_a   1.000
_cell.length_b   1.000
_cell.length_c   1.000
_cell.angle_alpha   90.00
_cell.angle_beta   90.00
_cell.angle_gamma   90.00
#
_symmetry.space_group_name_H-M   'P 1'
#
loop_
_entity.id
_entity.type
_entity.pdbx_description
1 polymer ?
#
loop_
_entity_poly.entity_id
_entity_poly.type
_entity_poly.pdbx_seq_one_letter_code
_entity_poly.pdbx_strand_id
1 'polypeptide(L)'
;LLDWLAVDFRESGWDVKQFFRTVVTSATYRQAATTTPDKLERDPQNRLLSRGPHFRMDAEMVRDTALAASGLLVRTIGGPSVKPYQPAGVWSTVAMPQSNTRRYEQDTGDKLYRRSLYTFWKRSAPPPSMDIFNAPTREHSTVRRVRTNTPLQALVTMNDTQFVEASRHLAQRAMREAGDDFD
;
A
#
# COMPACT_ATOMS: atom_id res chain seq x y z
N LEU A 1 -0.22 13.47 -24.55
CA LEU A 1 -0.91 12.42 -23.77
C LEU A 1 -1.79 13.04 -22.67
N LEU A 2 -1.26 13.90 -21.80
CA LEU A 2 -2.04 14.52 -20.72
C LEU A 2 -3.18 15.37 -21.26
N ASP A 3 -2.95 16.18 -22.28
CA ASP A 3 -3.99 16.99 -22.91
C ASP A 3 -5.09 16.13 -23.53
N TRP A 4 -4.71 15.04 -24.20
CA TRP A 4 -5.68 14.10 -24.73
C TRP A 4 -6.53 13.46 -23.64
N LEU A 5 -5.90 12.97 -22.56
CA LEU A 5 -6.62 12.39 -21.40
C LEU A 5 -7.55 13.41 -20.75
N ALA A 6 -7.14 14.68 -20.66
CA ALA A 6 -7.97 15.74 -20.07
C ALA A 6 -9.21 16.04 -20.93
N VAL A 7 -9.06 16.05 -22.25
CA VAL A 7 -10.18 16.24 -23.18
C VAL A 7 -11.13 15.04 -23.13
N ASP A 8 -10.61 13.83 -23.25
CA ASP A 8 -11.39 12.58 -23.18
C ASP A 8 -12.19 12.49 -21.86
N PHE A 9 -11.55 12.81 -20.73
CA PHE A 9 -12.21 12.80 -19.41
C PHE A 9 -13.34 13.84 -19.32
N ARG A 10 -13.13 15.03 -19.86
CA ARG A 10 -14.17 16.07 -19.92
C ARG A 10 -15.33 15.66 -20.83
N GLU A 11 -15.04 15.14 -22.02
CA GLU A 11 -16.03 14.76 -23.02
C GLU A 11 -16.83 13.49 -22.62
N SER A 12 -16.22 12.60 -21.83
CA SER A 12 -16.92 11.45 -21.22
C SER A 12 -17.88 11.86 -20.08
N GLY A 13 -18.08 13.13 -19.81
CA GLY A 13 -18.93 13.62 -18.71
C GLY A 13 -18.30 13.43 -17.32
N TRP A 14 -16.98 13.49 -17.22
CA TRP A 14 -16.22 13.32 -15.97
C TRP A 14 -16.35 11.89 -15.39
N ASP A 15 -16.48 10.88 -16.24
CA ASP A 15 -16.58 9.49 -15.80
C ASP A 15 -15.21 8.97 -15.32
N VAL A 16 -15.02 9.02 -14.00
CA VAL A 16 -13.79 8.55 -13.33
C VAL A 16 -13.54 7.06 -13.56
N LYS A 17 -14.59 6.24 -13.63
CA LYS A 17 -14.42 4.80 -13.86
C LYS A 17 -13.97 4.51 -15.28
N GLN A 18 -14.56 5.20 -16.25
CA GLN A 18 -14.14 5.10 -17.66
C GLN A 18 -12.71 5.57 -17.83
N PHE A 19 -12.33 6.69 -17.23
CA PHE A 19 -10.95 7.20 -17.24
C PHE A 19 -9.96 6.15 -16.73
N PHE A 20 -10.18 5.59 -15.54
CA PHE A 20 -9.31 4.51 -15.03
C PHE A 20 -9.30 3.28 -15.92
N ARG A 21 -10.44 2.88 -16.47
CA ARG A 21 -10.49 1.77 -17.41
C ARG A 21 -9.60 2.01 -18.62
N THR A 22 -9.71 3.18 -19.24
CA THR A 22 -8.87 3.60 -20.39
C THR A 22 -7.38 3.49 -20.04
N VAL A 23 -6.98 4.01 -18.88
CA VAL A 23 -5.58 3.96 -18.43
C VAL A 23 -5.11 2.53 -18.23
N VAL A 24 -5.80 1.72 -17.41
CA VAL A 24 -5.30 0.39 -17.00
C VAL A 24 -5.38 -0.66 -18.12
N THR A 25 -6.23 -0.45 -19.13
CA THR A 25 -6.32 -1.35 -20.29
C THR A 25 -5.38 -0.97 -21.43
N SER A 26 -4.75 0.22 -21.35
CA SER A 26 -3.82 0.69 -22.39
C SER A 26 -2.61 -0.23 -22.53
N ALA A 27 -2.09 -0.35 -23.74
CA ALA A 27 -0.87 -1.11 -24.00
C ALA A 27 0.31 -0.58 -23.19
N THR A 28 0.40 0.74 -23.02
CA THR A 28 1.43 1.41 -22.21
C THR A 28 1.41 0.97 -20.75
N TYR A 29 0.24 0.96 -20.12
CA TYR A 29 0.11 0.55 -18.70
C TYR A 29 0.39 -0.95 -18.51
N ARG A 30 0.03 -1.77 -19.48
CA ARG A 30 0.16 -3.23 -19.44
C ARG A 30 1.55 -3.74 -19.82
N GLN A 31 2.49 -2.88 -20.14
CA GLN A 31 3.85 -3.29 -20.46
C GLN A 31 4.55 -3.92 -19.25
N ALA A 32 5.33 -4.97 -19.52
CA ALA A 32 6.22 -5.54 -18.53
C ALA A 32 7.29 -4.52 -18.08
N ALA A 33 7.69 -4.60 -16.81
CA ALA A 33 8.77 -3.78 -16.28
C ALA A 33 10.17 -4.27 -16.72
N THR A 34 10.25 -5.44 -17.38
CA THR A 34 11.50 -5.99 -17.88
C THR A 34 12.16 -5.04 -18.86
N THR A 35 13.42 -4.77 -18.64
CA THR A 35 14.22 -3.90 -19.49
C THR A 35 15.36 -4.66 -20.16
N THR A 36 15.77 -4.21 -21.33
CA THR A 36 16.94 -4.71 -22.07
C THR A 36 18.02 -3.63 -22.09
N PRO A 37 19.31 -3.99 -22.30
CA PRO A 37 20.37 -3.01 -22.44
C PRO A 37 20.08 -1.95 -23.51
N ASP A 38 19.54 -2.35 -24.66
CA ASP A 38 19.13 -1.46 -25.76
C ASP A 38 18.07 -0.42 -25.32
N LYS A 39 17.07 -0.85 -24.56
CA LYS A 39 16.04 0.07 -24.00
C LYS A 39 16.62 1.05 -22.98
N LEU A 40 17.59 0.60 -22.16
CA LEU A 40 18.26 1.48 -21.21
C LEU A 40 19.15 2.50 -21.90
N GLU A 41 19.83 2.11 -22.97
CA GLU A 41 20.70 3.01 -23.72
C GLU A 41 19.89 4.08 -24.47
N ARG A 42 18.80 3.68 -25.14
CA ARG A 42 17.96 4.61 -25.93
C ARG A 42 17.06 5.48 -25.09
N ASP A 43 16.53 4.97 -23.98
CA ASP A 43 15.62 5.70 -23.11
C ASP A 43 15.84 5.34 -21.63
N PRO A 44 16.93 5.79 -21.01
CA PRO A 44 17.26 5.46 -19.63
C PRO A 44 16.19 5.91 -18.65
N GLN A 45 15.51 7.03 -18.92
CA GLN A 45 14.48 7.59 -18.05
C GLN A 45 13.06 7.10 -18.36
N ASN A 46 12.90 6.18 -19.32
CA ASN A 46 11.59 5.68 -19.77
C ASN A 46 10.60 6.80 -20.18
N ARG A 47 11.09 7.82 -20.82
CA ARG A 47 10.25 8.95 -21.30
C ARG A 47 9.35 8.55 -22.46
N LEU A 48 9.78 7.57 -23.26
CA LEU A 48 9.02 7.02 -24.38
C LEU A 48 8.05 5.91 -23.96
N LEU A 49 7.97 5.61 -22.66
CA LEU A 49 7.05 4.62 -22.10
C LEU A 49 7.20 3.23 -22.73
N SER A 50 8.43 2.82 -23.02
CA SER A 50 8.74 1.55 -23.68
C SER A 50 8.74 0.34 -22.73
N ARG A 51 8.56 0.59 -21.44
CA ARG A 51 8.49 -0.42 -20.36
C ARG A 51 7.65 0.06 -19.19
N GLY A 52 7.15 -0.85 -18.37
CA GLY A 52 6.52 -0.52 -17.10
C GLY A 52 7.52 0.15 -16.13
N PRO A 53 7.09 1.11 -15.30
CA PRO A 53 7.98 1.76 -14.36
C PRO A 53 8.35 0.83 -13.20
N HIS A 54 9.60 0.92 -12.74
CA HIS A 54 10.02 0.39 -11.46
C HIS A 54 9.90 1.46 -10.38
N PHE A 55 9.03 1.25 -9.41
CA PHE A 55 8.90 2.17 -8.29
C PHE A 55 8.71 1.43 -6.97
N ARG A 56 9.13 2.06 -5.90
CA ARG A 56 8.87 1.57 -4.55
C ARG A 56 7.40 1.77 -4.20
N MET A 57 6.75 0.75 -3.68
CA MET A 57 5.37 0.84 -3.20
C MET A 57 5.25 1.81 -2.02
N ASP A 58 4.16 2.53 -1.96
CA ASP A 58 3.80 3.37 -0.81
C ASP A 58 3.40 2.49 0.39
N ALA A 59 3.45 3.03 1.59
CA ALA A 59 3.20 2.32 2.86
C ALA A 59 1.90 1.50 2.83
N GLU A 60 0.82 2.12 2.38
CA GLU A 60 -0.49 1.47 2.28
C GLU A 60 -0.49 0.33 1.25
N MET A 61 0.23 0.51 0.14
CA MET A 61 0.37 -0.53 -0.89
C MET A 61 1.15 -1.74 -0.36
N VAL A 62 2.24 -1.52 0.38
CA VAL A 62 3.03 -2.61 0.98
C VAL A 62 2.15 -3.49 1.85
N ARG A 63 1.40 -2.88 2.78
CA ARG A 63 0.51 -3.60 3.68
C ARG A 63 -0.64 -4.28 2.95
N ASP A 64 -1.34 -3.56 2.08
CA ASP A 64 -2.50 -4.09 1.36
C ASP A 64 -2.10 -5.23 0.41
N THR A 65 -0.90 -5.19 -0.19
CA THR A 65 -0.36 -6.27 -1.00
C THR A 65 -0.07 -7.51 -0.16
N ALA A 66 0.53 -7.36 1.01
CA ALA A 66 0.78 -8.48 1.93
C ALA A 66 -0.54 -9.16 2.35
N LEU A 67 -1.56 -8.37 2.72
CA LEU A 67 -2.88 -8.88 3.07
C LEU A 67 -3.59 -9.54 1.88
N ALA A 68 -3.47 -8.98 0.68
CA ALA A 68 -4.09 -9.54 -0.51
C ALA A 68 -3.44 -10.86 -0.93
N ALA A 69 -2.11 -10.94 -0.93
CA ALA A 69 -1.37 -12.15 -1.28
C ALA A 69 -1.65 -13.29 -0.31
N SER A 70 -1.74 -12.99 0.99
CA SER A 70 -2.05 -13.97 2.04
C SER A 70 -3.51 -14.40 2.09
N GLY A 71 -4.40 -13.71 1.38
CA GLY A 71 -5.85 -13.95 1.43
C GLY A 71 -6.56 -13.34 2.64
N LEU A 72 -5.86 -12.58 3.48
CA LEU A 72 -6.43 -11.95 4.67
C LEU A 72 -7.21 -10.64 4.36
N LEU A 73 -7.01 -10.03 3.20
CA LEU A 73 -7.56 -8.72 2.89
C LEU A 73 -9.09 -8.68 2.91
N VAL A 74 -9.63 -7.90 3.84
CA VAL A 74 -11.07 -7.59 3.89
C VAL A 74 -11.37 -6.38 2.99
N ARG A 75 -12.18 -6.61 1.95
CA ARG A 75 -12.47 -5.63 0.88
C ARG A 75 -13.70 -4.75 1.13
N THR A 76 -14.29 -4.82 2.30
CA THR A 76 -15.48 -4.00 2.66
C THR A 76 -15.17 -2.50 2.49
N ILE A 77 -16.03 -1.81 1.76
CA ILE A 77 -15.93 -0.38 1.48
C ILE A 77 -16.81 0.40 2.46
N GLY A 78 -16.32 1.55 2.93
CA GLY A 78 -17.03 2.42 3.86
C GLY A 78 -16.96 1.97 5.33
N GLY A 79 -17.70 2.63 6.19
CA GLY A 79 -17.69 2.36 7.62
C GLY A 79 -16.58 3.07 8.40
N PRO A 80 -16.51 2.87 9.72
CA PRO A 80 -15.55 3.54 10.59
C PRO A 80 -14.11 3.08 10.36
N SER A 81 -13.16 3.91 10.83
CA SER A 81 -11.75 3.54 10.86
C SER A 81 -11.50 2.35 11.79
N VAL A 82 -10.41 1.64 11.53
CA VAL A 82 -9.98 0.45 12.28
C VAL A 82 -8.61 0.64 12.90
N LYS A 83 -8.35 -0.11 13.96
CA LYS A 83 -7.10 -0.09 14.71
C LYS A 83 -6.40 -1.46 14.61
N PRO A 84 -5.62 -1.69 13.53
CA PRO A 84 -4.88 -2.94 13.34
C PRO A 84 -3.73 -3.06 14.34
N TYR A 85 -2.83 -4.03 14.14
CA TYR A 85 -1.63 -4.21 14.98
C TYR A 85 -0.80 -2.96 15.12
N GLN A 86 -0.36 -2.69 16.36
CA GLN A 86 0.55 -1.61 16.71
C GLN A 86 1.34 -1.99 17.95
N PRO A 87 2.63 -1.64 18.07
CA PRO A 87 3.39 -1.84 19.29
C PRO A 87 2.71 -1.19 20.50
N ALA A 88 2.78 -1.86 21.65
CA ALA A 88 2.22 -1.32 22.89
C ALA A 88 2.92 -0.01 23.31
N GLY A 89 2.19 0.87 23.96
CA GLY A 89 2.76 2.08 24.57
C GLY A 89 2.90 3.29 23.64
N VAL A 90 2.86 3.14 22.32
CA VAL A 90 3.06 4.24 21.36
C VAL A 90 2.14 5.43 21.64
N TRP A 91 0.87 5.21 21.84
CA TRP A 91 -0.07 6.30 22.11
C TRP A 91 0.08 6.90 23.51
N SER A 92 0.35 6.07 24.53
CA SER A 92 0.48 6.52 25.91
C SER A 92 1.70 7.42 26.13
N THR A 93 2.74 7.25 25.31
CA THR A 93 3.97 8.07 25.40
C THR A 93 3.74 9.52 25.00
N VAL A 94 2.84 9.77 24.04
CA VAL A 94 2.59 11.11 23.48
C VAL A 94 1.27 11.73 23.94
N ALA A 95 0.43 10.99 24.65
CA ALA A 95 -0.90 11.45 25.04
C ALA A 95 -0.90 12.09 26.42
N MET A 96 -1.63 13.19 26.54
CA MET A 96 -1.92 13.78 27.86
C MET A 96 -2.70 12.79 28.74
N PRO A 97 -2.55 12.84 30.07
CA PRO A 97 -3.22 11.92 31.00
C PRO A 97 -4.75 11.83 30.81
N GLN A 98 -5.38 12.93 30.45
CA GLN A 98 -6.84 13.06 30.28
C GLN A 98 -7.33 12.75 28.86
N SER A 99 -6.43 12.41 27.94
CA SER A 99 -6.80 12.17 26.54
C SER A 99 -7.63 10.89 26.41
N ASN A 100 -8.75 10.98 25.72
CA ASN A 100 -9.59 9.82 25.36
C ASN A 100 -8.92 8.86 24.38
N THR A 101 -7.82 9.29 23.73
CA THR A 101 -7.00 8.46 22.84
C THR A 101 -5.65 8.12 23.48
N ARG A 102 -5.54 8.06 24.80
CA ARG A 102 -4.31 7.69 25.49
C ARG A 102 -3.96 6.21 25.31
N ARG A 103 -4.98 5.35 25.33
CA ARG A 103 -4.82 3.92 25.16
C ARG A 103 -5.15 3.52 23.74
N TYR A 104 -4.33 2.67 23.17
CA TYR A 104 -4.62 2.01 21.91
C TYR A 104 -5.38 0.73 22.19
N GLU A 105 -6.62 0.67 21.82
CA GLU A 105 -7.44 -0.52 21.89
C GLU A 105 -7.47 -1.13 20.49
N GLN A 106 -6.67 -2.20 20.31
CA GLN A 106 -6.59 -2.90 19.05
C GLN A 106 -7.93 -3.57 18.73
N ASP A 107 -8.36 -3.46 17.49
CA ASP A 107 -9.52 -4.19 16.97
C ASP A 107 -9.21 -5.69 16.84
N THR A 108 -10.25 -6.49 16.60
CA THR A 108 -10.17 -7.95 16.44
C THR A 108 -10.89 -8.41 15.17
N GLY A 109 -10.62 -9.66 14.75
CA GLY A 109 -11.24 -10.27 13.59
C GLY A 109 -11.00 -9.49 12.30
N ASP A 110 -12.00 -9.40 11.44
CA ASP A 110 -11.94 -8.77 10.12
C ASP A 110 -11.42 -7.33 10.12
N LYS A 111 -11.61 -6.60 11.22
CA LYS A 111 -11.14 -5.23 11.36
C LYS A 111 -9.63 -5.10 11.31
N LEU A 112 -8.89 -6.12 11.70
CA LEU A 112 -7.42 -6.15 11.60
C LEU A 112 -6.93 -6.12 10.15
N TYR A 113 -7.72 -6.63 9.22
CA TYR A 113 -7.32 -6.92 7.84
C TYR A 113 -7.98 -6.01 6.81
N ARG A 114 -8.69 -4.96 7.24
CA ARG A 114 -9.22 -3.96 6.32
C ARG A 114 -8.11 -3.22 5.59
N ARG A 115 -8.43 -2.68 4.40
CA ARG A 115 -7.50 -1.86 3.61
C ARG A 115 -6.89 -0.74 4.46
N SER A 116 -5.62 -0.46 4.23
CA SER A 116 -4.83 0.55 4.94
C SER A 116 -5.45 1.95 4.93
N LEU A 117 -6.29 2.24 3.92
CA LEU A 117 -7.09 3.47 3.85
C LEU A 117 -7.95 3.69 5.10
N TYR A 118 -8.43 2.62 5.72
CA TYR A 118 -9.31 2.68 6.90
C TYR A 118 -8.57 2.67 8.23
N THR A 119 -7.23 2.58 8.24
CA THR A 119 -6.46 2.62 9.48
C THR A 119 -6.64 3.95 10.20
N PHE A 120 -6.99 3.88 11.49
CA PHE A 120 -7.11 5.07 12.34
C PHE A 120 -5.77 5.78 12.42
N TRP A 121 -5.80 7.09 12.17
CA TRP A 121 -4.60 7.92 12.17
C TRP A 121 -4.62 8.92 13.31
N LYS A 122 -3.74 8.73 14.29
CA LYS A 122 -3.48 9.73 15.33
C LYS A 122 -2.30 10.58 14.87
N ARG A 123 -2.52 11.90 14.66
CA ARG A 123 -1.49 12.81 14.12
C ARG A 123 -0.20 12.81 14.93
N SER A 124 -0.32 12.87 16.26
CA SER A 124 0.84 12.88 17.18
C SER A 124 1.55 11.52 17.32
N ALA A 125 0.95 10.44 16.84
CA ALA A 125 1.49 9.08 16.87
C ALA A 125 0.93 8.28 15.69
N PRO A 126 1.41 8.52 14.46
CA PRO A 126 0.99 7.76 13.29
C PRO A 126 1.33 6.27 13.47
N PRO A 127 0.69 5.37 12.69
CA PRO A 127 1.01 3.95 12.75
C PRO A 127 2.50 3.72 12.42
N PRO A 128 3.31 3.15 13.33
CA PRO A 128 4.77 3.09 13.18
C PRO A 128 5.23 2.38 11.91
N SER A 129 4.59 1.28 11.54
CA SER A 129 4.93 0.56 10.30
C SER A 129 4.68 1.40 9.05
N MET A 130 3.64 2.24 9.04
CA MET A 130 3.39 3.15 7.90
C MET A 130 4.36 4.32 7.88
N ASP A 131 4.72 4.87 9.05
CA ASP A 131 5.69 5.96 9.17
C ASP A 131 7.06 5.54 8.62
N ILE A 132 7.53 4.34 8.95
CA ILE A 132 8.78 3.77 8.43
C ILE A 132 8.78 3.65 6.91
N PHE A 133 7.63 3.44 6.29
CA PHE A 133 7.45 3.46 4.83
C PHE A 133 7.09 4.85 4.27
N ASN A 134 7.38 5.92 5.01
CA ASN A 134 7.17 7.31 4.63
C ASN A 134 5.71 7.64 4.25
N ALA A 135 4.74 7.09 4.99
CA ALA A 135 3.36 7.54 4.86
C ALA A 135 3.25 9.03 5.24
N PRO A 136 2.43 9.84 4.56
CA PRO A 136 2.26 11.24 4.90
C PRO A 136 1.71 11.43 6.30
N THR A 137 2.18 12.48 6.99
CA THR A 137 1.73 12.84 8.36
C THR A 137 0.25 13.21 8.43
N ARG A 138 -0.35 13.57 7.29
CA ARG A 138 -1.72 14.10 7.16
C ARG A 138 -1.94 15.46 7.85
N GLU A 139 -0.88 16.18 8.18
CA GLU A 139 -0.98 17.55 8.69
C GLU A 139 -1.10 18.57 7.55
N HIS A 140 -0.53 18.26 6.41
CA HIS A 140 -0.58 19.09 5.20
C HIS A 140 -0.71 18.23 3.95
N SER A 141 -1.15 18.84 2.87
CA SER A 141 -1.25 18.16 1.57
C SER A 141 0.12 17.78 1.04
N THR A 142 0.27 16.53 0.63
CA THR A 142 1.52 15.99 0.09
C THR A 142 1.35 15.75 -1.40
N VAL A 143 1.98 16.58 -2.21
CA VAL A 143 1.92 16.49 -3.69
C VAL A 143 2.67 15.25 -4.20
N ARG A 144 3.79 14.93 -3.56
CA ARG A 144 4.63 13.80 -3.92
C ARG A 144 5.18 13.11 -2.67
N ARG A 145 4.98 11.81 -2.56
CA ARG A 145 5.54 11.01 -1.45
C ARG A 145 7.03 10.76 -1.64
N VAL A 146 7.77 10.84 -0.56
CA VAL A 146 9.18 10.41 -0.52
C VAL A 146 9.21 8.88 -0.54
N ARG A 147 10.03 8.30 -1.40
CA ARG A 147 10.24 6.85 -1.49
C ARG A 147 11.68 6.54 -1.15
N THR A 148 11.87 5.78 -0.09
CA THR A 148 13.20 5.37 0.40
C THR A 148 13.33 3.85 0.40
N ASN A 149 14.56 3.38 0.51
CA ASN A 149 14.87 1.98 0.74
C ASN A 149 15.87 1.90 1.89
N THR A 150 15.36 1.65 3.09
CA THR A 150 16.17 1.63 4.30
C THR A 150 16.20 0.23 4.92
N PRO A 151 17.29 -0.12 5.66
CA PRO A 151 17.34 -1.38 6.42
C PRO A 151 16.18 -1.53 7.40
N LEU A 152 15.70 -0.42 7.97
CA LEU A 152 14.59 -0.43 8.91
C LEU A 152 13.28 -0.91 8.26
N GLN A 153 13.06 -0.59 6.99
CA GLN A 153 11.89 -1.09 6.24
C GLN A 153 11.96 -2.62 6.07
N ALA A 154 13.14 -3.17 5.81
CA ALA A 154 13.34 -4.62 5.77
C ALA A 154 13.08 -5.26 7.13
N LEU A 155 13.60 -4.67 8.22
CA LEU A 155 13.36 -5.16 9.57
C LEU A 155 11.89 -5.17 9.94
N VAL A 156 11.13 -4.14 9.55
CA VAL A 156 9.67 -4.09 9.79
C VAL A 156 8.95 -5.21 9.04
N THR A 157 9.25 -5.44 7.78
CA THR A 157 8.61 -6.54 7.03
C THR A 157 8.93 -7.92 7.59
N MET A 158 10.04 -8.09 8.29
CA MET A 158 10.46 -9.35 8.90
C MET A 158 9.95 -9.56 10.34
N ASN A 159 9.63 -8.49 11.07
CA ASN A 159 9.37 -8.57 12.50
C ASN A 159 8.01 -8.00 12.94
N ASP A 160 7.37 -7.13 12.15
CA ASP A 160 6.05 -6.60 12.52
C ASP A 160 5.00 -7.70 12.44
N THR A 161 4.18 -7.81 13.48
CA THR A 161 3.18 -8.86 13.65
C THR A 161 2.30 -9.06 12.42
N GLN A 162 1.86 -7.99 11.77
CA GLN A 162 0.98 -8.08 10.61
C GLN A 162 1.66 -8.69 9.39
N PHE A 163 2.97 -8.41 9.18
CA PHE A 163 3.71 -8.98 8.05
C PHE A 163 4.10 -10.43 8.30
N VAL A 164 4.46 -10.77 9.53
CA VAL A 164 4.75 -12.16 9.93
C VAL A 164 3.49 -13.02 9.80
N GLU A 165 2.34 -12.52 10.27
CA GLU A 165 1.06 -13.21 10.12
C GLU A 165 0.67 -13.38 8.65
N ALA A 166 0.77 -12.31 7.84
CA ALA A 166 0.50 -12.37 6.41
C ALA A 166 1.41 -13.39 5.70
N SER A 167 2.70 -13.41 6.03
CA SER A 167 3.66 -14.38 5.47
C SER A 167 3.30 -15.82 5.83
N ARG A 168 2.90 -16.07 7.08
CA ARG A 168 2.43 -17.40 7.52
C ARG A 168 1.18 -17.84 6.75
N HIS A 169 0.20 -16.94 6.58
CA HIS A 169 -1.00 -17.24 5.81
C HIS A 169 -0.73 -17.45 4.33
N LEU A 170 0.22 -16.68 3.75
CA LEU A 170 0.66 -16.89 2.38
C LEU A 170 1.30 -18.26 2.19
N ALA A 171 2.19 -18.68 3.09
CA ALA A 171 2.80 -20.00 3.07
C ALA A 171 1.74 -21.10 3.19
N GLN A 172 0.81 -20.96 4.13
CA GLN A 172 -0.29 -21.91 4.29
C GLN A 172 -1.17 -22.00 3.03
N ARG A 173 -1.43 -20.88 2.39
CA ARG A 173 -2.17 -20.81 1.12
C ARG A 173 -1.41 -21.52 0.00
N ALA A 174 -0.12 -21.24 -0.16
CA ALA A 174 0.73 -21.90 -1.15
C ALA A 174 0.75 -23.42 -0.98
N MET A 175 0.93 -23.90 0.25
CA MET A 175 0.89 -25.34 0.56
C MET A 175 -0.45 -25.98 0.21
N ARG A 176 -1.57 -25.30 0.45
CA ARG A 176 -2.90 -25.82 0.10
C ARG A 176 -3.17 -25.82 -1.42
N GLU A 177 -2.66 -24.81 -2.12
CA GLU A 177 -2.85 -24.67 -3.56
C GLU A 177 -1.90 -25.61 -4.36
N ALA A 178 -0.71 -25.90 -3.86
CA ALA A 178 0.23 -26.83 -4.45
C ALA A 178 -0.20 -28.31 -4.29
N GLY A 179 -1.02 -28.63 -3.25
CA GLY A 179 -1.37 -30.01 -2.93
C GLY A 179 -0.15 -30.83 -2.50
N ASP A 180 -0.13 -32.10 -2.89
CA ASP A 180 0.99 -33.02 -2.61
C ASP A 180 2.13 -32.95 -3.64
N ASP A 181 2.04 -32.05 -4.63
CA ASP A 181 3.09 -31.81 -5.63
C ASP A 181 4.19 -30.90 -5.03
N PHE A 182 5.09 -31.49 -4.30
CA PHE A 182 6.33 -30.87 -3.80
C PHE A 182 7.55 -31.35 -4.61
N ASP A 183 7.45 -31.37 -5.95
CA ASP A 183 8.60 -31.63 -6.82
C ASP A 183 9.26 -30.32 -7.32
#